data_a4c67929cb8641a504c0d0c77b1dfe99
#
_entry.id   a4c67929cb8641a504c0d0c77b1dfe99
#
_cell.length_a   1.000
_cell.length_b   1.000
_cell.length_c   1.000
_cell.angle_alpha   90.00
_cell.angle_beta   90.00
_cell.angle_gamma   90.00
#
_symmetry.space_group_name_H-M   'P 1'
#
loop_
_entity.id
_entity.type
_entity.pdbx_description
1 polymer ?
#
loop_
_entity_poly.entity_id
_entity_poly.type
_entity_poly.pdbx_seq_one_letter_code
_entity_poly.pdbx_strand_id
1 'polypeptide(L)'
;MVGQTEEQLTHENINYEVGLARYAELAKGQMLGDEQGLLKLVFDPDSLKLFGVHAIGDRAAEIIHIGQVVLTLGATLEYFRDAVFNYPTLAEAYKVAALDGLNKL
;
A
#
# COMPACT_ATOMS: atom_id res chain seq x y z
N MET A 1 -9.10 -3.64 -5.54
CA MET A 1 -8.51 -4.03 -4.25
C MET A 1 -8.18 -5.51 -4.25
N VAL A 2 -7.22 -5.92 -3.47
CA VAL A 2 -6.91 -7.33 -3.22
C VAL A 2 -6.79 -7.55 -1.72
N GLY A 3 -7.05 -8.80 -1.27
CA GLY A 3 -6.96 -9.16 0.14
C GLY A 3 -8.15 -8.70 0.96
N GLN A 4 -7.92 -8.53 2.27
CA GLN A 4 -8.97 -8.23 3.23
C GLN A 4 -9.17 -6.73 3.43
N THR A 5 -10.41 -6.35 3.71
CA THR A 5 -10.76 -4.96 4.04
C THR A 5 -10.63 -4.72 5.53
N GLU A 6 -10.57 -3.44 5.92
CA GLU A 6 -10.60 -3.05 7.33
C GLU A 6 -11.88 -3.54 8.01
N GLU A 7 -13.02 -3.49 7.30
CA GLU A 7 -14.29 -3.95 7.83
C GLU A 7 -14.26 -5.45 8.15
N GLN A 8 -13.70 -6.25 7.25
CA GLN A 8 -13.58 -7.69 7.47
C GLN A 8 -12.71 -8.01 8.68
N LEU A 9 -11.57 -7.33 8.79
CA LEU A 9 -10.64 -7.53 9.91
C LEU A 9 -11.26 -7.11 11.23
N THR A 10 -11.97 -5.99 11.25
CA THR A 10 -12.68 -5.52 12.43
C THR A 10 -13.76 -6.53 12.86
N HIS A 11 -14.52 -7.05 11.90
CA HIS A 11 -15.57 -8.02 12.17
C HIS A 11 -15.00 -9.32 12.77
N GLU A 12 -13.81 -9.71 12.33
CA GLU A 12 -13.13 -10.93 12.81
C GLU A 12 -12.29 -10.69 14.07
N ASN A 13 -12.29 -9.47 14.60
CA ASN A 13 -11.48 -9.07 15.76
C ASN A 13 -9.98 -9.24 15.53
N ILE A 14 -9.52 -9.05 14.30
CA ILE A 14 -8.10 -9.09 13.95
C ILE A 14 -7.53 -7.69 14.05
N ASN A 15 -6.44 -7.54 14.80
CA ASN A 15 -5.76 -6.27 14.94
C ASN A 15 -5.03 -5.91 13.66
N TYR A 16 -5.15 -4.65 13.21
CA TYR A 16 -4.51 -4.19 11.98
C TYR A 16 -4.08 -2.74 12.10
N GLU A 17 -3.20 -2.33 11.20
CA GLU A 17 -2.80 -0.93 11.01
C GLU A 17 -2.83 -0.60 9.52
N VAL A 18 -2.86 0.69 9.20
CA VAL A 18 -3.02 1.18 7.83
C VAL A 18 -1.88 2.14 7.49
N GLY A 19 -1.29 1.95 6.31
CA GLY A 19 -0.37 2.90 5.72
C GLY A 19 -0.97 3.49 4.45
N LEU A 20 -0.83 4.78 4.27
CA LEU A 20 -1.40 5.51 3.13
C LEU A 20 -0.31 6.24 2.35
N ALA A 21 -0.46 6.23 1.02
CA ALA A 21 0.29 7.11 0.14
C ALA A 21 -0.70 7.81 -0.77
N ARG A 22 -0.64 9.13 -0.81
CA ARG A 22 -1.47 9.94 -1.72
C ARG A 22 -0.67 10.27 -2.95
N TYR A 23 -1.27 10.16 -4.13
CA TYR A 23 -0.58 10.46 -5.38
C TYR A 23 -0.08 11.90 -5.43
N ALA A 24 -0.74 12.82 -4.73
CA ALA A 24 -0.28 14.21 -4.62
C ALA A 24 1.11 14.32 -3.98
N GLU A 25 1.52 13.31 -3.21
CA GLU A 25 2.82 13.27 -2.54
C GLU A 25 3.92 12.62 -3.40
N LEU A 26 3.56 12.06 -4.57
CA LEU A 26 4.48 11.38 -5.45
C LEU A 26 4.86 12.25 -6.65
N ALA A 27 6.13 12.19 -7.06
CA ALA A 27 6.57 12.92 -8.26
C ALA A 27 5.76 12.48 -9.50
N LYS A 28 5.54 11.18 -9.68
CA LYS A 28 4.79 10.66 -10.83
C LYS A 28 3.31 11.08 -10.78
N GLY A 29 2.70 11.07 -9.61
CA GLY A 29 1.32 11.54 -9.42
C GLY A 29 1.17 13.00 -9.81
N GLN A 30 2.12 13.83 -9.40
CA GLN A 30 2.15 15.24 -9.76
C GLN A 30 2.34 15.43 -11.27
N MET A 31 3.22 14.66 -11.89
CA MET A 31 3.46 14.70 -13.33
C MET A 31 2.21 14.33 -14.13
N LEU A 32 1.41 13.39 -13.64
CA LEU A 32 0.16 12.97 -14.28
C LEU A 32 -1.00 13.88 -13.95
N GLY A 33 -0.83 14.78 -12.98
CA GLY A 33 -1.91 15.65 -12.51
C GLY A 33 -2.97 14.94 -11.68
N ASP A 34 -2.67 13.74 -11.19
CA ASP A 34 -3.61 12.97 -10.35
C ASP A 34 -3.37 13.29 -8.88
N GLU A 35 -4.22 14.18 -8.34
CA GLU A 35 -4.16 14.58 -6.93
C GLU A 35 -5.17 13.83 -6.08
N GLN A 36 -6.04 13.02 -6.70
CA GLN A 36 -7.12 12.30 -6.00
C GLN A 36 -6.75 10.85 -5.70
N GLY A 37 -5.74 10.31 -6.37
CA GLY A 37 -5.35 8.92 -6.22
C GLY A 37 -4.70 8.64 -4.87
N LEU A 38 -4.84 7.39 -4.42
CA LEU A 38 -4.19 6.92 -3.21
C LEU A 38 -3.95 5.41 -3.24
N LEU A 39 -2.98 4.98 -2.45
CA LEU A 39 -2.71 3.58 -2.17
C LEU A 39 -2.81 3.37 -0.67
N LYS A 40 -3.54 2.34 -0.26
CA LYS A 40 -3.68 1.97 1.15
C LYS A 40 -3.19 0.54 1.35
N LEU A 41 -2.32 0.35 2.32
CA LEU A 41 -1.85 -0.95 2.78
C LEU A 41 -2.45 -1.24 4.15
N VAL A 42 -3.03 -2.42 4.31
CA VAL A 42 -3.57 -2.89 5.58
C VAL A 42 -2.71 -4.06 6.03
N PHE A 43 -2.18 -4.01 7.24
CA PHE A 43 -1.18 -4.98 7.68
C PHE A 43 -1.29 -5.28 9.18
N ASP A 44 -0.66 -6.39 9.58
CA ASP A 44 -0.55 -6.78 10.99
C ASP A 44 0.52 -5.92 11.67
N PRO A 45 0.19 -5.17 12.73
CA PRO A 45 1.17 -4.32 13.41
C PRO A 45 2.28 -5.09 14.10
N ASP A 46 2.08 -6.36 14.40
CA ASP A 46 3.08 -7.18 15.10
C ASP A 46 4.01 -7.89 14.12
N SER A 47 3.45 -8.65 13.18
CA SER A 47 4.25 -9.43 12.22
C SER A 47 4.62 -8.65 10.96
N LEU A 48 3.94 -7.52 10.70
CA LEU A 48 4.04 -6.71 9.49
C LEU A 48 3.52 -7.43 8.24
N LYS A 49 2.82 -8.53 8.41
CA LYS A 49 2.24 -9.27 7.30
C LYS A 49 1.15 -8.46 6.63
N LEU A 50 1.20 -8.42 5.30
CA LEU A 50 0.21 -7.69 4.51
C LEU A 50 -1.13 -8.43 4.53
N PHE A 51 -2.20 -7.73 4.87
CA PHE A 51 -3.57 -8.27 4.86
C PHE A 51 -4.34 -7.84 3.61
N GLY A 52 -4.14 -6.63 3.14
CA GLY A 52 -4.87 -6.12 1.99
C GLY A 52 -4.22 -4.91 1.36
N VAL A 53 -4.56 -4.68 0.09
CA VAL A 53 -4.07 -3.55 -0.70
C VAL A 53 -5.25 -2.94 -1.42
N HIS A 54 -5.41 -1.63 -1.32
CA HIS A 54 -6.47 -0.89 -1.98
C HIS A 54 -5.85 0.27 -2.75
N ALA A 55 -6.21 0.43 -4.01
CA ALA A 55 -5.71 1.52 -4.84
C ALA A 55 -6.86 2.19 -5.58
N ILE A 56 -6.82 3.51 -5.64
CA ILE A 56 -7.78 4.35 -6.36
C ILE A 56 -6.96 5.38 -7.13
N GLY A 57 -7.36 5.68 -8.35
CA GLY A 57 -6.73 6.72 -9.15
C GLY A 57 -6.17 6.19 -10.45
N ASP A 58 -5.32 7.00 -11.09
CA ASP A 58 -4.73 6.66 -12.37
C ASP A 58 -3.87 5.40 -12.24
N ARG A 59 -4.04 4.48 -13.17
CA ARG A 59 -3.32 3.21 -13.24
C ARG A 59 -3.47 2.31 -12.01
N ALA A 60 -4.55 2.48 -11.24
CA ALA A 60 -4.80 1.66 -10.07
C ALA A 60 -4.86 0.17 -10.42
N ALA A 61 -5.43 -0.18 -11.57
CA ALA A 61 -5.53 -1.56 -12.04
C ALA A 61 -4.15 -2.19 -12.30
N GLU A 62 -3.15 -1.40 -12.65
CA GLU A 62 -1.77 -1.88 -12.84
C GLU A 62 -1.02 -1.93 -11.51
N ILE A 63 -1.15 -0.88 -10.72
CA ILE A 63 -0.45 -0.72 -9.44
C ILE A 63 -0.83 -1.82 -8.47
N ILE A 64 -2.09 -2.23 -8.45
CA ILE A 64 -2.60 -3.24 -7.52
C ILE A 64 -1.88 -4.59 -7.67
N HIS A 65 -1.37 -4.91 -8.86
CA HIS A 65 -0.71 -6.20 -9.10
C HIS A 65 0.56 -6.40 -8.28
N ILE A 66 1.28 -5.34 -7.96
CA ILE A 66 2.46 -5.44 -7.10
C ILE A 66 2.04 -5.95 -5.72
N GLY A 67 1.01 -5.34 -5.14
CA GLY A 67 0.46 -5.76 -3.85
C GLY A 67 -0.10 -7.18 -3.90
N GLN A 68 -0.73 -7.55 -5.00
CA GLN A 68 -1.27 -8.91 -5.18
C GLN A 68 -0.19 -9.97 -5.11
N VAL A 69 0.96 -9.74 -5.78
CA VAL A 69 2.08 -10.68 -5.75
C VAL A 69 2.64 -10.81 -4.34
N VAL A 70 2.89 -9.68 -3.68
CA VAL A 70 3.45 -9.65 -2.32
C VAL A 70 2.50 -10.34 -1.35
N LEU A 71 1.20 -10.06 -1.45
CA LEU A 71 0.17 -10.68 -0.62
C LEU A 71 0.12 -12.20 -0.82
N THR A 72 0.13 -12.64 -2.06
CA THR A 72 0.06 -14.06 -2.42
C THR A 72 1.27 -14.83 -1.90
N LEU A 73 2.45 -14.23 -1.94
CA LEU A 73 3.68 -14.85 -1.46
C LEU A 73 3.84 -14.76 0.06
N GLY A 74 2.92 -14.09 0.75
CA GLY A 74 2.96 -13.98 2.20
C GLY A 74 4.08 -13.10 2.72
N ALA A 75 4.57 -12.18 1.90
CA ALA A 75 5.62 -11.26 2.31
C ALA A 75 5.09 -10.16 3.23
N THR A 76 6.01 -9.47 3.88
CA THR A 76 5.69 -8.46 4.87
C THR A 76 5.89 -7.05 4.31
N LEU A 77 5.45 -6.06 5.09
CA LEU A 77 5.62 -4.65 4.78
C LEU A 77 7.08 -4.26 4.57
N GLU A 78 7.99 -4.99 5.18
CA GLU A 78 9.43 -4.76 5.07
C GLU A 78 9.93 -4.84 3.62
N TYR A 79 9.30 -5.66 2.78
CA TYR A 79 9.65 -5.71 1.36
C TYR A 79 9.54 -4.33 0.72
N PHE A 80 8.42 -3.64 0.98
CA PHE A 80 8.19 -2.32 0.39
C PHE A 80 9.14 -1.26 0.96
N ARG A 81 9.46 -1.35 2.25
CA ARG A 81 10.39 -0.44 2.88
C ARG A 81 11.77 -0.55 2.26
N ASP A 82 12.21 -1.78 1.99
CA ASP A 82 13.59 -2.06 1.57
C ASP A 82 13.76 -2.09 0.06
N ALA A 83 12.68 -2.24 -0.71
CA ALA A 83 12.74 -2.28 -2.16
C ALA A 83 13.16 -0.92 -2.74
N VAL A 84 13.88 -0.98 -3.86
CA VAL A 84 14.26 0.23 -4.62
C VAL A 84 13.40 0.27 -5.87
N PHE A 85 12.51 1.26 -5.93
CA PHE A 85 11.63 1.44 -7.09
C PHE A 85 12.23 2.47 -8.06
N ASN A 86 11.92 2.30 -9.34
CA ASN A 86 12.31 3.30 -10.33
C ASN A 86 11.66 4.65 -10.01
N TYR A 87 12.42 5.72 -10.18
CA TYR A 87 11.95 7.08 -9.96
C TYR A 87 11.87 7.82 -11.31
N PRO A 88 10.80 8.58 -11.60
CA PRO A 88 9.54 8.66 -10.87
C PRO A 88 8.55 7.59 -11.36
N THR A 89 7.89 6.88 -10.45
CA THR A 89 6.86 5.91 -10.80
C THR A 89 5.73 5.95 -9.75
N LEU A 90 4.54 5.48 -10.14
CA LEU A 90 3.45 5.30 -9.17
C LEU A 90 3.73 4.11 -8.24
N ALA A 91 4.58 3.17 -8.64
CA ALA A 91 4.97 2.04 -7.80
C ALA A 91 5.63 2.51 -6.50
N GLU A 92 6.26 3.67 -6.48
CA GLU A 92 6.84 4.27 -5.26
C GLU A 92 5.80 4.50 -4.17
N ALA A 93 4.50 4.53 -4.53
CA ALA A 93 3.43 4.64 -3.54
C ALA A 93 3.51 3.53 -2.50
N TYR A 94 3.95 2.34 -2.88
CA TYR A 94 4.11 1.22 -1.95
C TYR A 94 5.11 1.55 -0.84
N LYS A 95 6.23 2.15 -1.21
CA LYS A 95 7.25 2.53 -0.23
C LYS A 95 6.75 3.62 0.69
N VAL A 96 6.11 4.64 0.14
CA VAL A 96 5.55 5.75 0.92
C VAL A 96 4.48 5.24 1.88
N ALA A 97 3.57 4.39 1.41
CA ALA A 97 2.52 3.80 2.25
C ALA A 97 3.11 2.92 3.35
N ALA A 98 4.13 2.12 3.04
CA ALA A 98 4.79 1.27 4.02
C ALA A 98 5.45 2.10 5.12
N LEU A 99 6.16 3.17 4.76
CA LEU A 99 6.81 4.05 5.74
C LEU A 99 5.77 4.78 6.59
N ASP A 100 4.66 5.22 5.99
CA ASP A 100 3.57 5.84 6.72
C ASP A 100 2.99 4.88 7.77
N GLY A 101 2.75 3.64 7.38
CA GLY A 101 2.24 2.63 8.31
C GLY A 101 3.21 2.31 9.43
N LEU A 102 4.49 2.14 9.10
CA LEU A 102 5.52 1.84 10.10
C LEU A 102 5.69 2.99 11.10
N ASN A 103 5.49 4.23 10.66
CA ASN A 103 5.58 5.39 11.55
C ASN A 103 4.48 5.44 12.61
N LYS A 104 3.40 4.68 12.42
CA LYS A 104 2.28 4.61 13.38
C LYS A 104 2.55 3.59 14.50
N LEU A 105 3.55 2.77 14.34
CA LEU A 105 3.93 1.76 15.35
C LEU A 105 4.92 2.36 16.40
#